data_c86d5823768eb217b525fb645514ee9f
#
_entry.id   c86d5823768eb217b525fb645514ee9f
#
_cell.length_a   1.000
_cell.length_b   1.000
_cell.length_c   1.000
_cell.angle_alpha   90.00
_cell.angle_beta   90.00
_cell.angle_gamma   90.00
#
_symmetry.space_group_name_H-M   'P 1'
#
loop_
_entity.id
_entity.type
_entity.pdbx_description
1 polymer ?
#
loop_
_entity_poly.entity_id
_entity_poly.type
_entity_poly.pdbx_seq_one_letter_code
_entity_poly.pdbx_strand_id
1 'polypeptide(L)'
;MSVIGFGKTAEGALITAAMLSTRITSATVYYNGQSITFGSGHGFDTQPFDDCVCAINAGTILGPLATLINQIYESATDDPSVSTALSGADFTSMKTTSDSQMRRGTIQCEDTKRYLFLRTEAQGTTITIDFGAVWIGGKPRQQPVEQHLEFDV
;
A
#
# COMPACT_ATOMS: atom_id res chain seq x y z
N MET A 1 -0.73 32.06 -8.10
CA MET A 1 -0.18 30.85 -7.64
C MET A 1 0.16 29.99 -8.80
N SER A 2 1.25 29.57 -8.71
CA SER A 2 1.69 28.81 -9.80
C SER A 2 1.07 27.43 -9.79
N VAL A 3 0.73 27.04 -10.91
CA VAL A 3 0.42 25.70 -11.30
C VAL A 3 1.59 24.74 -11.03
N ILE A 4 2.66 25.32 -10.56
CA ILE A 4 3.83 24.66 -10.04
C ILE A 4 3.46 23.44 -9.27
N GLY A 5 2.35 23.56 -8.62
CA GLY A 5 2.06 22.59 -7.63
C GLY A 5 2.04 21.19 -8.18
N PHE A 6 1.28 20.93 -9.20
CA PHE A 6 1.03 19.55 -9.58
C PHE A 6 2.24 18.89 -10.23
N GLY A 7 2.90 19.58 -11.14
CA GLY A 7 4.07 19.01 -11.79
C GLY A 7 5.22 18.75 -10.81
N LYS A 8 5.53 19.73 -9.97
CA LYS A 8 6.59 19.55 -8.95
C LYS A 8 6.23 18.59 -7.83
N THR A 9 4.97 18.47 -7.50
CA THR A 9 4.52 17.44 -6.56
C THR A 9 4.70 16.04 -7.16
N ALA A 10 4.41 15.89 -8.45
CA ALA A 10 4.65 14.62 -9.14
C ALA A 10 6.14 14.29 -9.25
N GLU A 11 7.01 15.28 -9.47
CA GLU A 11 8.46 15.09 -9.45
C GLU A 11 9.00 14.71 -8.07
N GLY A 12 8.36 15.17 -7.01
CA GLY A 12 8.71 14.84 -5.63
C GLY A 12 8.04 13.58 -5.08
N ALA A 13 7.13 12.99 -5.82
CA ALA A 13 6.41 11.80 -5.40
C ALA A 13 6.86 10.59 -6.22
N LEU A 14 7.19 9.48 -5.54
CA LEU A 14 7.60 8.25 -6.18
C LEU A 14 6.60 7.14 -5.87
N ILE A 15 6.02 6.56 -6.90
CA ILE A 15 5.21 5.33 -6.77
C ILE A 15 6.18 4.16 -6.78
N THR A 16 6.41 3.58 -5.61
CA THR A 16 7.44 2.54 -5.44
C THR A 16 6.90 1.13 -5.37
N ALA A 17 5.62 0.97 -5.07
CA ALA A 17 4.98 -0.33 -5.04
C ALA A 17 3.53 -0.19 -5.51
N ALA A 18 3.30 -0.46 -6.78
CA ALA A 18 1.97 -0.62 -7.31
C ALA A 18 1.55 -2.08 -7.18
N MET A 19 0.52 -2.34 -6.42
CA MET A 19 -0.13 -3.63 -6.46
C MET A 19 -1.13 -3.62 -7.60
N LEU A 20 -0.90 -4.47 -8.56
CA LEU A 20 -1.86 -4.66 -9.63
C LEU A 20 -3.20 -5.11 -9.04
N SER A 21 -4.27 -4.66 -9.67
CA SER A 21 -5.61 -5.11 -9.31
C SER A 21 -5.65 -6.65 -9.30
N THR A 22 -5.96 -7.21 -8.16
CA THR A 22 -5.96 -8.65 -7.95
C THR A 22 -7.37 -9.11 -7.59
N ARG A 23 -7.80 -10.19 -8.22
CA ARG A 23 -9.03 -10.87 -7.82
C ARG A 23 -8.71 -11.97 -6.81
N ILE A 24 -9.24 -11.82 -5.61
CA ILE A 24 -9.10 -12.78 -4.52
C ILE A 24 -10.33 -13.68 -4.51
N THR A 25 -10.13 -14.99 -4.63
CA THR A 25 -11.22 -15.98 -4.68
C THR A 25 -11.21 -16.94 -3.51
N SER A 26 -10.24 -16.83 -2.61
CA SER A 26 -10.14 -17.68 -1.42
C SER A 26 -9.63 -16.89 -0.23
N ALA A 27 -10.00 -17.30 0.98
CA ALA A 27 -9.48 -16.71 2.21
C ALA A 27 -7.96 -16.88 2.28
N THR A 28 -7.23 -15.75 2.33
CA THR A 28 -5.77 -15.76 2.31
C THR A 28 -5.20 -14.45 2.83
N VAL A 29 -3.89 -14.41 3.06
CA VAL A 29 -3.15 -13.24 3.50
C VAL A 29 -2.11 -12.86 2.46
N TYR A 30 -2.05 -11.57 2.13
CA TYR A 30 -1.08 -10.98 1.24
C TYR A 30 -0.27 -9.90 1.96
N TYR A 31 0.98 -9.72 1.54
CA TYR A 31 1.81 -8.58 1.92
C TYR A 31 2.21 -7.82 0.66
N ASN A 32 1.83 -6.55 0.57
CA ASN A 32 1.96 -5.73 -0.64
C ASN A 32 1.47 -6.46 -1.91
N GLY A 33 0.31 -7.13 -1.80
CA GLY A 33 -0.31 -7.85 -2.90
C GLY A 33 0.33 -9.19 -3.25
N GLN A 34 1.29 -9.66 -2.46
CA GLN A 34 1.97 -10.94 -2.68
C GLN A 34 1.76 -11.90 -1.52
N SER A 35 1.71 -13.17 -1.83
CA SER A 35 1.70 -14.23 -0.81
C SER A 35 3.01 -14.21 -0.03
N ILE A 36 2.95 -14.53 1.25
CA ILE A 36 4.11 -14.63 2.13
C ILE A 36 5.16 -15.65 1.62
N THR A 37 4.76 -16.57 0.77
CA THR A 37 5.66 -17.57 0.17
C THR A 37 6.61 -17.01 -0.89
N PHE A 38 6.39 -15.78 -1.34
CA PHE A 38 7.25 -15.14 -2.36
C PHE A 38 8.50 -14.47 -1.79
N GLY A 39 8.75 -14.58 -0.50
CA GLY A 39 10.00 -14.14 0.10
C GLY A 39 10.13 -12.63 0.28
N SER A 40 11.37 -12.19 0.45
CA SER A 40 11.78 -10.81 0.68
C SER A 40 11.79 -9.99 -0.62
N GLY A 41 11.90 -8.67 -0.49
CA GLY A 41 12.15 -7.76 -1.60
C GLY A 41 10.94 -6.97 -2.09
N HIS A 42 9.85 -6.95 -1.34
CA HIS A 42 8.59 -6.30 -1.73
C HIS A 42 8.11 -5.23 -0.74
N GLY A 43 8.90 -4.91 0.27
CA GLY A 43 8.60 -3.85 1.21
C GLY A 43 8.74 -2.46 0.58
N PHE A 44 7.89 -1.54 1.02
CA PHE A 44 8.09 -0.13 0.71
C PHE A 44 9.24 0.40 1.58
N ASP A 45 10.31 0.87 0.94
CA ASP A 45 11.47 1.45 1.63
C ASP A 45 11.17 2.90 2.03
N THR A 46 11.08 3.16 3.33
CA THR A 46 10.80 4.48 3.88
C THR A 46 12.01 5.41 3.89
N GLN A 47 13.21 4.86 3.74
CA GLN A 47 14.46 5.61 3.94
C GLN A 47 14.58 6.88 3.07
N PRO A 48 14.15 6.89 1.80
CA PRO A 48 14.24 8.07 0.96
C PRO A 48 13.22 9.17 1.27
N PHE A 49 12.21 8.92 2.11
CA PHE A 49 11.04 9.79 2.26
C PHE A 49 10.81 10.25 3.69
N ASP A 50 10.22 11.45 3.86
CA ASP A 50 9.74 11.93 5.16
C ASP A 50 8.35 11.38 5.49
N ASP A 51 7.49 11.29 4.49
CA ASP A 51 6.17 10.71 4.63
C ASP A 51 5.83 9.79 3.45
N CYS A 52 4.83 8.97 3.63
CA CYS A 52 4.27 8.16 2.55
C CYS A 52 2.75 7.99 2.73
N VAL A 53 2.11 7.64 1.64
CA VAL A 53 0.68 7.34 1.61
C VAL A 53 0.51 5.90 1.11
N CYS A 54 -0.30 5.14 1.81
CA CYS A 54 -0.85 3.89 1.31
C CYS A 54 -2.30 4.13 0.91
N ALA A 55 -2.61 3.93 -0.36
CA ALA A 55 -3.97 4.03 -0.88
C ALA A 55 -4.44 2.64 -1.31
N ILE A 56 -5.63 2.27 -0.86
CA ILE A 56 -6.26 0.99 -1.18
C ILE A 56 -7.59 1.22 -1.89
N ASN A 57 -7.91 0.35 -2.80
CA ASN A 57 -9.17 0.36 -3.54
C ASN A 57 -9.78 -1.04 -3.53
N ALA A 58 -11.02 -1.14 -3.08
CA ALA A 58 -11.83 -2.34 -3.26
C ALA A 58 -12.85 -2.07 -4.36
N GLY A 59 -12.83 -2.88 -5.40
CA GLY A 59 -13.88 -2.87 -6.42
C GLY A 59 -15.08 -3.68 -5.95
N THR A 60 -15.11 -4.95 -6.28
CA THR A 60 -16.18 -5.87 -5.88
C THR A 60 -15.82 -6.61 -4.60
N ILE A 61 -16.76 -6.74 -3.69
CA ILE A 61 -16.65 -7.61 -2.50
C ILE A 61 -17.91 -8.47 -2.42
N LEU A 62 -17.80 -9.73 -2.81
CA LEU A 62 -18.92 -10.67 -2.87
C LEU A 62 -18.62 -11.92 -2.04
N GLY A 63 -19.67 -12.52 -1.51
CA GLY A 63 -19.65 -13.80 -0.80
C GLY A 63 -20.16 -13.70 0.64
N PRO A 64 -20.61 -14.83 1.21
CA PRO A 64 -21.03 -14.89 2.60
C PRO A 64 -19.89 -14.51 3.55
N LEU A 65 -20.12 -13.52 4.39
CA LEU A 65 -19.14 -13.01 5.35
C LEU A 65 -17.85 -12.49 4.71
N ALA A 66 -17.86 -12.16 3.42
CA ALA A 66 -16.72 -11.60 2.73
C ALA A 66 -16.23 -10.32 3.42
N THR A 67 -14.99 -10.32 3.85
CA THR A 67 -14.37 -9.20 4.55
C THR A 67 -12.93 -9.05 4.10
N LEU A 68 -12.53 -7.83 3.84
CA LEU A 68 -11.17 -7.44 3.52
C LEU A 68 -10.61 -6.60 4.67
N ILE A 69 -9.57 -7.09 5.32
CA ILE A 69 -8.90 -6.44 6.43
C ILE A 69 -7.52 -5.98 5.96
N ASN A 70 -7.24 -4.71 6.12
CA ASN A 70 -5.97 -4.11 5.73
C ASN A 70 -5.32 -3.43 6.93
N GLN A 71 -4.05 -3.72 7.14
CA GLN A 71 -3.25 -3.14 8.22
C GLN A 71 -1.82 -2.94 7.75
N ILE A 72 -1.19 -1.87 8.18
CA ILE A 72 0.22 -1.63 7.88
C ILE A 72 1.09 -2.39 8.87
N TYR A 73 2.07 -3.11 8.35
CA TYR A 73 3.12 -3.78 9.10
C TYR A 73 4.47 -3.14 8.79
N GLU A 74 5.40 -3.24 9.71
CA GLU A 74 6.74 -2.70 9.61
C GLU A 74 7.82 -3.72 9.92
N SER A 75 8.97 -3.60 9.27
CA SER A 75 10.14 -4.44 9.52
C SER A 75 11.44 -3.67 9.31
N ALA A 76 12.48 -4.05 10.05
CA ALA A 76 13.82 -3.52 9.83
C ALA A 76 14.47 -4.10 8.57
N THR A 77 14.03 -5.26 8.13
CA THR A 77 14.50 -5.97 6.95
C THR A 77 13.36 -6.08 5.93
N ASP A 78 13.73 -6.19 4.65
CA ASP A 78 12.75 -6.38 3.58
C ASP A 78 12.21 -7.82 3.55
N ASP A 79 11.58 -8.20 4.65
CA ASP A 79 11.01 -9.54 4.85
C ASP A 79 9.68 -9.43 5.61
N PRO A 80 8.55 -9.73 4.97
CA PRO A 80 7.24 -9.65 5.62
C PRO A 80 7.05 -10.69 6.72
N SER A 81 7.79 -11.79 6.71
CA SER A 81 7.63 -12.87 7.70
C SER A 81 8.05 -12.46 9.11
N VAL A 82 8.90 -11.45 9.23
CA VAL A 82 9.38 -10.90 10.51
C VAL A 82 8.78 -9.53 10.81
N SER A 83 7.80 -9.10 10.03
CA SER A 83 7.14 -7.81 10.21
C SER A 83 6.17 -7.84 11.39
N THR A 84 5.96 -6.67 11.98
CA THR A 84 5.03 -6.47 13.10
C THR A 84 4.04 -5.35 12.77
N ALA A 85 2.84 -5.43 13.32
CA ALA A 85 1.83 -4.41 13.10
C ALA A 85 2.31 -3.03 13.55
N LEU A 86 2.15 -2.03 12.69
CA LEU A 86 2.37 -0.63 13.04
C LEU A 86 1.15 -0.13 13.81
N SER A 87 1.39 0.31 15.05
CA SER A 87 0.31 0.76 15.93
C SER A 87 -0.44 1.95 15.36
N GLY A 88 -1.77 1.87 15.34
CA GLY A 88 -2.62 2.95 14.83
C GLY A 88 -2.73 3.03 13.31
N ALA A 89 -2.12 2.11 12.58
CA ALA A 89 -2.15 2.08 11.12
C ALA A 89 -3.09 1.00 10.58
N ASP A 90 -4.31 0.99 11.12
CA ASP A 90 -5.37 0.07 10.71
C ASP A 90 -6.37 0.78 9.80
N PHE A 91 -6.70 0.15 8.68
CA PHE A 91 -7.83 0.57 7.88
C PHE A 91 -9.12 -0.07 8.42
N THR A 92 -10.21 0.67 8.38
CA THR A 92 -11.52 0.07 8.68
C THR A 92 -11.77 -1.07 7.70
N SER A 93 -12.17 -2.23 8.21
CA SER A 93 -12.46 -3.40 7.38
C SER A 93 -13.52 -3.10 6.32
N MET A 94 -13.34 -3.68 5.16
CA MET A 94 -14.25 -3.54 4.02
C MET A 94 -15.09 -4.80 3.88
N LYS A 95 -16.36 -4.62 3.63
CA LYS A 95 -17.35 -5.70 3.46
C LYS A 95 -18.12 -5.48 2.15
N THR A 96 -19.11 -6.30 1.88
CA THR A 96 -19.97 -6.16 0.69
C THR A 96 -20.56 -4.76 0.51
N THR A 97 -20.79 -4.04 1.60
CA THR A 97 -21.25 -2.64 1.57
C THR A 97 -20.16 -1.64 1.21
N SER A 98 -18.93 -2.08 1.08
CA SER A 98 -17.76 -1.25 0.78
C SER A 98 -17.31 -1.39 -0.68
N ASP A 99 -18.16 -1.90 -1.56
CA ASP A 99 -17.89 -2.00 -2.99
C ASP A 99 -17.53 -0.63 -3.57
N SER A 100 -16.53 -0.61 -4.46
CA SER A 100 -16.08 0.59 -5.15
C SER A 100 -15.61 1.71 -4.21
N GLN A 101 -15.02 1.36 -3.08
CA GLN A 101 -14.47 2.33 -2.13
C GLN A 101 -12.95 2.40 -2.19
N MET A 102 -12.47 3.62 -2.02
CA MET A 102 -11.05 3.91 -1.82
C MET A 102 -10.80 4.39 -0.40
N ARG A 103 -9.69 3.96 0.18
CA ARG A 103 -9.19 4.45 1.47
C ARG A 103 -7.71 4.76 1.38
N ARG A 104 -7.26 5.68 2.21
CA ARG A 104 -5.85 6.05 2.27
C ARG A 104 -5.43 6.30 3.71
N GLY A 105 -4.17 6.01 3.97
CA GLY A 105 -3.50 6.35 5.23
C GLY A 105 -2.20 7.06 4.94
N THR A 106 -1.86 8.07 5.75
CA THR A 106 -0.58 8.79 5.69
C THR A 106 0.28 8.35 6.86
N ILE A 107 1.56 8.11 6.61
CA ILE A 107 2.50 7.62 7.60
C ILE A 107 3.73 8.52 7.59
N GLN A 108 4.19 8.93 8.78
CA GLN A 108 5.46 9.62 8.95
C GLN A 108 6.57 8.57 8.96
N CYS A 109 7.46 8.62 7.98
CA CYS A 109 8.46 7.58 7.78
C CYS A 109 9.52 7.53 8.89
N GLU A 110 9.77 8.65 9.56
CA GLU A 110 10.72 8.72 10.67
C GLU A 110 10.29 7.92 11.91
N ASP A 111 8.98 7.70 12.06
CA ASP A 111 8.40 6.98 13.20
C ASP A 111 8.26 5.47 12.96
N THR A 112 8.75 5.00 11.82
CA THR A 112 8.62 3.59 11.42
C THR A 112 9.96 2.91 11.24
N LYS A 113 9.93 1.57 11.21
CA LYS A 113 11.05 0.78 10.70
C LYS A 113 11.19 1.00 9.19
N ARG A 114 12.32 0.58 8.64
CA ARG A 114 12.70 0.89 7.27
C ARG A 114 11.71 0.42 6.22
N TYR A 115 11.13 -0.77 6.38
CA TYR A 115 10.24 -1.37 5.38
C TYR A 115 8.82 -1.45 5.87
N LEU A 116 7.88 -1.02 5.02
CA LEU A 116 6.45 -1.09 5.28
C LEU A 116 5.78 -2.10 4.35
N PHE A 117 4.82 -2.81 4.91
CA PHE A 117 4.02 -3.79 4.18
C PHE A 117 2.54 -3.52 4.44
N LEU A 118 1.75 -3.49 3.40
CA LEU A 118 0.30 -3.58 3.53
C LEU A 118 -0.07 -5.06 3.68
N ARG A 119 -0.43 -5.46 4.89
CA ARG A 119 -0.99 -6.78 5.13
C ARG A 119 -2.48 -6.75 4.81
N THR A 120 -2.87 -7.53 3.82
CA THR A 120 -4.25 -7.66 3.38
C THR A 120 -4.72 -9.07 3.71
N GLU A 121 -5.78 -9.20 4.48
CA GLU A 121 -6.39 -10.47 4.82
C GLU A 121 -7.81 -10.53 4.27
N ALA A 122 -8.06 -11.50 3.42
CA ALA A 122 -9.37 -11.81 2.90
C ALA A 122 -10.01 -12.94 3.70
N GLN A 123 -11.21 -12.73 4.18
CA GLN A 123 -11.99 -13.69 4.96
C GLN A 123 -13.36 -13.92 4.31
N GLY A 124 -13.94 -15.07 4.58
CA GLY A 124 -15.26 -15.45 4.10
C GLY A 124 -15.27 -16.78 3.37
N THR A 125 -16.47 -17.20 2.96
CA THR A 125 -16.68 -18.44 2.23
C THR A 125 -17.11 -18.10 0.81
N THR A 126 -16.51 -18.77 -0.18
CA THR A 126 -16.82 -18.56 -1.61
C THR A 126 -16.79 -17.07 -1.97
N ILE A 127 -15.66 -16.42 -1.66
CA ILE A 127 -15.50 -14.99 -1.83
C ILE A 127 -15.03 -14.63 -3.25
N THR A 128 -15.40 -13.43 -3.67
CA THR A 128 -14.80 -12.75 -4.82
C THR A 128 -14.54 -11.30 -4.42
N ILE A 129 -13.27 -10.92 -4.33
CA ILE A 129 -12.86 -9.59 -3.92
C ILE A 129 -11.89 -9.05 -4.97
N ASP A 130 -12.25 -7.93 -5.60
CA ASP A 130 -11.36 -7.17 -6.46
C ASP A 130 -10.68 -6.08 -5.62
N PHE A 131 -9.36 -6.11 -5.58
CA PHE A 131 -8.56 -5.28 -4.70
C PHE A 131 -7.34 -4.73 -5.43
N GLY A 132 -6.98 -3.51 -5.11
CA GLY A 132 -5.75 -2.88 -5.55
C GLY A 132 -5.21 -1.93 -4.50
N ALA A 133 -3.91 -1.67 -4.52
CA ALA A 133 -3.30 -0.70 -3.63
C ALA A 133 -2.02 -0.10 -4.24
N VAL A 134 -1.60 1.03 -3.70
CA VAL A 134 -0.40 1.73 -4.12
C VAL A 134 0.27 2.40 -2.94
N TRP A 135 1.60 2.37 -2.92
CA TRP A 135 2.43 3.18 -2.05
C TRP A 135 2.97 4.39 -2.79
N ILE A 136 2.88 5.55 -2.17
CA ILE A 136 3.39 6.81 -2.72
C ILE A 136 4.29 7.44 -1.67
N GLY A 137 5.58 7.55 -1.98
CA GLY A 137 6.53 8.30 -1.15
C GLY A 137 6.42 9.80 -1.40
N GLY A 138 6.44 10.58 -0.33
CA GLY A 138 6.39 12.03 -0.39
C GLY A 138 7.57 12.67 0.31
N LYS A 139 7.85 13.94 -0.02
CA LYS A 139 8.92 14.73 0.58
C LYS A 139 10.24 13.97 0.64
N PRO A 140 10.90 13.71 -0.48
CA PRO A 140 12.14 12.97 -0.50
C PRO A 140 13.22 13.70 0.32
N ARG A 141 13.91 12.95 1.17
CA ARG A 141 14.96 13.48 2.07
C ARG A 141 16.21 13.94 1.32
N GLN A 142 16.45 13.38 0.14
CA GLN A 142 17.55 13.74 -0.73
C GLN A 142 17.04 14.18 -2.09
N GLN A 143 17.54 15.30 -2.58
CA GLN A 143 17.21 15.85 -3.88
C GLN A 143 18.48 15.88 -4.75
N PRO A 144 18.39 15.61 -6.06
CA PRO A 144 17.21 15.09 -6.75
C PRO A 144 16.98 13.60 -6.48
N VAL A 145 15.74 13.19 -6.41
CA VAL A 145 15.40 11.76 -6.50
C VAL A 145 15.54 11.35 -7.95
N GLU A 146 16.27 10.27 -8.22
CA GLU A 146 16.36 9.74 -9.56
C GLU A 146 14.98 9.32 -10.05
N GLN A 147 14.46 10.05 -11.00
CA GLN A 147 13.23 9.74 -11.69
C GLN A 147 13.52 9.63 -13.17
N HIS A 148 13.06 8.57 -13.77
CA HIS A 148 13.05 8.48 -15.23
C HIS A 148 11.83 9.23 -15.76
N LEU A 149 12.02 10.51 -16.09
CA LEU A 149 11.03 11.26 -16.85
C LEU A 149 11.13 10.81 -18.31
N GLU A 150 10.09 10.13 -18.77
CA GLU A 150 9.99 9.80 -20.20
C GLU A 150 9.45 10.99 -21.00
N PHE A 151 8.68 11.89 -20.36
CA PHE A 151 8.10 13.06 -21.00
C PHE A 151 8.11 14.28 -20.09
N ASP A 152 8.55 15.38 -20.63
CA ASP A 152 8.41 16.71 -20.06
C ASP A 152 7.82 17.62 -21.14
N VAL A 153 6.51 17.70 -21.18
CA VAL A 153 5.74 18.47 -22.17
C VAL A 153 4.94 19.57 -21.49
#